data_da4b75edc3175e08a01fab7feb7ba149
#
_entry.id   da4b75edc3175e08a01fab7feb7ba149
#
_cell.length_a   1.000
_cell.length_b   1.000
_cell.length_c   1.000
_cell.angle_alpha   90.00
_cell.angle_beta   90.00
_cell.angle_gamma   90.00
#
_symmetry.space_group_name_H-M   'P 1'
#
loop_
_entity.id
_entity.type
_entity.pdbx_description
1 polymer ?
#
loop_
_entity_poly.entity_id
_entity_poly.type
_entity_poly.pdbx_seq_one_letter_code
_entity_poly.pdbx_strand_id
1 'polypeptide(L)'
;MKKLHVLFLSMALILVLAACSLDNGSTSKESDKGASKDSLTIGLSISTLNNPFFVTLNEGAQAKADALGAKLTVADAQDNASKQASDVEDLIQQGVDLLLINPVDSAAVASAVEAANAAGIPVITVDRSSEGGEVVSHIASDNVAGGELAGQYLTELVGKDAKVVELEGVAGSSAARDRGEGFNKAIAGQLNVVAKQTANFNRAEGLTVMENILQANPDVVGVFAHNDEMALGALEAIAASGKDIKVIGFDATDDAQAAVKAGTMAATVAQKPEEIGSKAIEAAVQYLKGETVDASIPVELELIK
;
A
#
# COMPACT_ATOMS: atom_id res chain seq x y z
N MET A 1 26.60 54.41 56.68
CA MET A 1 25.83 55.59 57.09
C MET A 1 24.41 55.45 56.50
N LYS A 2 23.47 55.21 57.38
CA LYS A 2 22.19 55.90 57.49
C LYS A 2 21.27 55.78 56.26
N LYS A 3 20.13 55.26 56.31
CA LYS A 3 18.94 55.15 57.15
C LYS A 3 17.80 54.82 56.15
N LEU A 4 17.03 53.77 56.28
CA LEU A 4 15.80 53.64 57.07
C LEU A 4 14.67 54.60 56.66
N HIS A 5 13.54 54.09 56.30
CA HIS A 5 12.13 54.34 56.69
C HIS A 5 11.20 53.78 55.62
N VAL A 6 10.42 52.77 55.84
CA VAL A 6 9.29 52.49 56.73
C VAL A 6 7.99 53.23 56.30
N LEU A 7 6.95 52.40 56.09
CA LEU A 7 5.53 52.53 56.47
C LEU A 7 4.59 53.23 55.45
N PHE A 8 3.45 52.81 55.16
CA PHE A 8 2.17 52.38 55.72
C PHE A 8 1.23 52.07 54.52
N LEU A 9 0.50 50.98 54.43
CA LEU A 9 -0.79 50.65 55.02
C LEU A 9 -2.02 51.47 54.50
N SER A 10 -2.93 50.80 53.80
CA SER A 10 -4.38 50.95 53.85
C SER A 10 -5.00 50.06 52.79
N MET A 11 -5.52 48.91 52.97
CA MET A 11 -6.81 48.46 53.50
C MET A 11 -8.00 49.28 52.99
N ALA A 12 -8.71 48.70 51.98
CA ALA A 12 -10.13 48.99 51.74
C ALA A 12 -10.83 47.70 51.28
N LEU A 13 -11.53 47.12 52.24
CA LEU A 13 -12.48 46.04 52.17
C LEU A 13 -13.81 46.63 51.69
N ILE A 14 -14.35 46.11 50.57
CA ILE A 14 -15.76 46.30 50.27
C ILE A 14 -16.39 44.94 49.99
N LEU A 15 -17.15 44.46 50.97
CA LEU A 15 -18.14 43.40 50.85
C LEU A 15 -19.38 44.02 50.17
N VAL A 16 -19.87 43.31 49.15
CA VAL A 16 -21.29 43.45 48.78
C VAL A 16 -21.91 42.04 48.75
N LEU A 17 -22.73 41.80 49.76
CA LEU A 17 -23.71 40.72 49.84
C LEU A 17 -24.97 41.10 49.01
N ALA A 18 -25.48 40.13 48.34
CA ALA A 18 -26.91 39.87 48.06
C ALA A 18 -26.99 39.07 46.74
N ALA A 19 -27.78 38.08 46.53
CA ALA A 19 -28.96 37.55 47.21
C ALA A 19 -29.14 36.10 46.72
N CYS A 20 -29.57 35.24 47.59
CA CYS A 20 -30.15 33.93 47.28
C CYS A 20 -31.41 34.08 46.46
N SER A 21 -31.52 33.36 45.35
CA SER A 21 -32.82 32.94 44.83
C SER A 21 -32.77 31.44 44.70
N LEU A 22 -33.53 30.76 45.55
CA LEU A 22 -33.87 29.33 45.34
C LEU A 22 -34.82 29.29 44.14
N ASP A 23 -34.45 28.58 43.13
CA ASP A 23 -35.40 27.87 42.30
C ASP A 23 -34.95 26.46 42.03
N ASN A 24 -35.93 25.57 42.01
CA ASN A 24 -35.87 24.15 42.16
C ASN A 24 -35.87 23.49 40.79
N GLY A 25 -34.97 22.56 40.57
CA GLY A 25 -35.29 21.48 39.63
C GLY A 25 -34.52 21.42 38.33
N SER A 26 -33.85 20.33 38.20
CA SER A 26 -33.32 19.65 37.01
C SER A 26 -31.82 19.65 36.90
N THR A 27 -31.20 18.60 37.47
CA THR A 27 -29.90 18.11 37.08
C THR A 27 -29.92 17.64 35.63
N SER A 28 -29.67 18.55 34.70
CA SER A 28 -29.15 18.15 33.39
C SER A 28 -27.67 17.84 33.56
N LYS A 29 -27.32 16.57 33.50
CA LYS A 29 -25.95 16.14 33.20
C LYS A 29 -25.60 16.79 31.87
N GLU A 30 -24.78 17.84 31.89
CA GLU A 30 -23.99 18.20 30.74
C GLU A 30 -23.11 16.96 30.44
N SER A 31 -23.52 16.20 29.47
CA SER A 31 -22.62 15.29 28.77
C SER A 31 -21.56 16.16 28.15
N ASP A 32 -20.36 15.99 28.63
CA ASP A 32 -19.15 16.48 28.00
C ASP A 32 -19.19 15.99 26.54
N LYS A 33 -19.64 16.85 25.64
CA LYS A 33 -19.49 16.65 24.22
C LYS A 33 -18.01 16.87 23.96
N GLY A 34 -17.27 15.77 23.93
CA GLY A 34 -15.91 15.78 23.41
C GLY A 34 -15.86 16.64 22.16
N ALA A 35 -14.92 17.56 22.11
CA ALA A 35 -14.67 18.42 20.97
C ALA A 35 -14.64 17.52 19.72
N SER A 36 -15.56 17.74 18.80
CA SER A 36 -15.50 17.05 17.50
C SER A 36 -14.19 17.50 16.86
N LYS A 37 -13.26 16.58 16.64
CA LYS A 37 -12.11 16.83 15.78
C LYS A 37 -12.69 17.33 14.44
N ASP A 38 -12.32 18.54 14.02
CA ASP A 38 -12.92 19.19 12.84
C ASP A 38 -12.66 18.41 11.52
N SER A 39 -11.70 17.47 11.49
CA SER A 39 -11.48 16.51 10.39
C SER A 39 -10.73 15.26 10.88
N LEU A 40 -11.06 14.10 10.31
CA LEU A 40 -10.29 12.86 10.52
C LEU A 40 -8.92 12.99 9.85
N THR A 41 -7.87 12.51 10.52
CA THR A 41 -6.50 12.49 10.00
C THR A 41 -6.06 11.06 9.75
N ILE A 42 -5.77 10.71 8.51
CA ILE A 42 -5.32 9.38 8.09
C ILE A 42 -3.86 9.49 7.65
N GLY A 43 -2.99 8.62 8.18
CA GLY A 43 -1.62 8.47 7.72
C GLY A 43 -1.54 7.37 6.67
N LEU A 44 -0.79 7.57 5.59
CA LEU A 44 -0.47 6.55 4.60
C LEU A 44 1.05 6.39 4.55
N SER A 45 1.56 5.24 5.01
CA SER A 45 2.94 4.82 4.76
C SER A 45 2.95 3.93 3.53
N ILE A 46 3.54 4.44 2.44
CA ILE A 46 3.61 3.74 1.15
C ILE A 46 5.03 3.24 0.90
N SER A 47 5.16 2.05 0.29
CA SER A 47 6.47 1.42 0.07
C SER A 47 7.38 2.26 -0.82
N THR A 48 6.82 2.84 -1.89
CA THR A 48 7.55 3.72 -2.81
C THR A 48 6.58 4.53 -3.68
N LEU A 49 7.00 5.72 -4.10
CA LEU A 49 6.34 6.50 -5.14
C LEU A 49 7.13 6.49 -6.46
N ASN A 50 8.17 5.65 -6.57
CA ASN A 50 8.91 5.47 -7.82
C ASN A 50 8.19 4.55 -8.82
N ASN A 51 7.22 3.75 -8.36
CA ASN A 51 6.42 2.87 -9.21
C ASN A 51 5.07 3.54 -9.54
N PRO A 52 4.68 3.65 -10.83
CA PRO A 52 3.43 4.28 -11.27
C PRO A 52 2.18 3.70 -10.60
N PHE A 53 2.16 2.40 -10.30
CA PHE A 53 1.07 1.75 -9.57
C PHE A 53 0.77 2.44 -8.24
N PHE A 54 1.80 2.73 -7.45
CA PHE A 54 1.62 3.36 -6.14
C PHE A 54 1.33 4.87 -6.24
N VAL A 55 1.77 5.52 -7.31
CA VAL A 55 1.36 6.91 -7.59
C VAL A 55 -0.15 6.96 -7.79
N THR A 56 -0.71 6.10 -8.64
CA THR A 56 -2.14 6.02 -8.91
C THR A 56 -2.95 5.60 -7.67
N LEU A 57 -2.42 4.66 -6.86
CA LEU A 57 -3.05 4.28 -5.58
C LEU A 57 -3.15 5.48 -4.63
N ASN A 58 -2.06 6.24 -4.50
CA ASN A 58 -2.03 7.43 -3.66
C ASN A 58 -2.99 8.53 -4.18
N GLU A 59 -3.07 8.72 -5.48
CA GLU A 59 -4.02 9.67 -6.10
C GLU A 59 -5.47 9.29 -5.79
N GLY A 60 -5.82 8.00 -5.89
CA GLY A 60 -7.14 7.49 -5.52
C GLY A 60 -7.46 7.68 -4.04
N ALA A 61 -6.47 7.43 -3.16
CA ALA A 61 -6.60 7.68 -1.73
C ALA A 61 -6.80 9.18 -1.43
N GLN A 62 -5.99 10.07 -2.04
CA GLN A 62 -6.10 11.51 -1.83
C GLN A 62 -7.46 12.05 -2.31
N ALA A 63 -7.87 11.68 -3.52
CA ALA A 63 -9.16 12.11 -4.08
C ALA A 63 -10.34 11.69 -3.18
N LYS A 64 -10.31 10.48 -2.62
CA LYS A 64 -11.35 10.00 -1.71
C LYS A 64 -11.28 10.70 -0.35
N ALA A 65 -10.10 10.95 0.20
CA ALA A 65 -9.92 11.70 1.44
C ALA A 65 -10.52 13.11 1.32
N ASP A 66 -10.22 13.81 0.23
CA ASP A 66 -10.76 15.14 -0.07
C ASP A 66 -12.30 15.11 -0.16
N ALA A 67 -12.85 14.12 -0.86
CA ALA A 67 -14.30 13.95 -1.02
C ALA A 67 -15.03 13.69 0.30
N LEU A 68 -14.36 13.02 1.26
CA LEU A 68 -14.93 12.70 2.58
C LEU A 68 -14.56 13.72 3.66
N GLY A 69 -13.79 14.76 3.34
CA GLY A 69 -13.34 15.79 4.28
C GLY A 69 -12.31 15.26 5.30
N ALA A 70 -11.59 14.19 4.98
CA ALA A 70 -10.51 13.66 5.78
C ALA A 70 -9.17 14.26 5.31
N LYS A 71 -8.23 14.41 6.24
CA LYS A 71 -6.86 14.81 5.92
C LYS A 71 -6.00 13.58 5.71
N LEU A 72 -5.35 13.46 4.55
CA LEU A 72 -4.36 12.42 4.28
C LEU A 72 -2.94 12.99 4.46
N THR A 73 -2.08 12.25 5.17
CA THR A 73 -0.64 12.53 5.30
C THR A 73 0.12 11.33 4.76
N VAL A 74 0.93 11.55 3.74
CA VAL A 74 1.65 10.47 3.04
C VAL A 74 3.13 10.47 3.41
N ALA A 75 3.69 9.30 3.69
CA ALA A 75 5.10 9.06 3.91
C ALA A 75 5.59 8.01 2.91
N ASP A 76 6.57 8.38 2.08
CA ASP A 76 7.19 7.52 1.06
C ASP A 76 8.42 6.82 1.65
N ALA A 77 8.36 5.51 1.81
CA ALA A 77 9.44 4.71 2.38
C ALA A 77 10.62 4.49 1.42
N GLN A 78 10.47 4.81 0.13
CA GLN A 78 11.53 4.71 -0.88
C GLN A 78 12.15 3.30 -0.96
N ASP A 79 11.32 2.27 -0.90
CA ASP A 79 11.70 0.85 -0.89
C ASP A 79 12.65 0.46 0.27
N ASN A 80 12.64 1.23 1.36
CA ASN A 80 13.48 0.99 2.53
C ASN A 80 12.64 0.67 3.77
N ALA A 81 12.70 -0.59 4.23
CA ALA A 81 11.93 -1.06 5.37
C ALA A 81 12.27 -0.34 6.69
N SER A 82 13.55 0.06 6.89
CA SER A 82 13.94 0.82 8.08
C SER A 82 13.40 2.23 8.04
N LYS A 83 13.38 2.86 6.87
CA LYS A 83 12.73 4.16 6.68
C LYS A 83 11.22 4.05 6.92
N GLN A 84 10.59 2.98 6.42
CA GLN A 84 9.16 2.75 6.65
C GLN A 84 8.83 2.69 8.14
N ALA A 85 9.64 1.99 8.93
CA ALA A 85 9.44 1.93 10.38
C ALA A 85 9.51 3.33 11.01
N SER A 86 10.49 4.15 10.64
CA SER A 86 10.60 5.54 11.12
C SER A 86 9.44 6.42 10.64
N ASP A 87 9.01 6.26 9.39
CA ASP A 87 7.87 7.00 8.84
C ASP A 87 6.57 6.68 9.61
N VAL A 88 6.36 5.41 9.99
CA VAL A 88 5.22 4.99 10.81
C VAL A 88 5.30 5.59 12.21
N GLU A 89 6.48 5.58 12.84
CA GLU A 89 6.69 6.22 14.15
C GLU A 89 6.37 7.73 14.09
N ASP A 90 6.79 8.40 13.04
CA ASP A 90 6.50 9.83 12.82
C ASP A 90 4.99 10.08 12.66
N LEU A 91 4.27 9.24 11.91
CA LEU A 91 2.82 9.33 11.75
C LEU A 91 2.09 9.08 13.09
N ILE A 92 2.57 8.13 13.90
CA ILE A 92 2.06 7.89 15.25
C ILE A 92 2.25 9.13 16.13
N GLN A 93 3.43 9.74 16.11
CA GLN A 93 3.74 10.95 16.87
C GLN A 93 2.91 12.17 16.43
N GLN A 94 2.56 12.26 15.14
CA GLN A 94 1.65 13.28 14.62
C GLN A 94 0.20 13.08 15.09
N GLY A 95 -0.13 11.93 15.67
CA GLY A 95 -1.44 11.65 16.23
C GLY A 95 -2.51 11.45 15.17
N VAL A 96 -2.19 10.72 14.10
CA VAL A 96 -3.18 10.31 13.09
C VAL A 96 -4.25 9.42 13.74
N ASP A 97 -5.47 9.46 13.23
CA ASP A 97 -6.58 8.69 13.76
C ASP A 97 -6.57 7.23 13.29
N LEU A 98 -5.96 6.96 12.13
CA LEU A 98 -5.77 5.64 11.54
C LEU A 98 -4.57 5.64 10.61
N LEU A 99 -3.89 4.50 10.51
CA LEU A 99 -2.79 4.26 9.59
C LEU A 99 -3.20 3.32 8.45
N LEU A 100 -2.96 3.77 7.22
CA LEU A 100 -2.89 2.91 6.03
C LEU A 100 -1.42 2.55 5.83
N ILE A 101 -1.12 1.27 5.65
CA ILE A 101 0.26 0.81 5.42
C ILE A 101 0.29 -0.07 4.17
N ASN A 102 1.15 0.31 3.22
CA ASN A 102 1.59 -0.54 2.12
C ASN A 102 3.01 -1.02 2.43
N PRO A 103 3.20 -2.26 2.90
CA PRO A 103 4.51 -2.73 3.35
C PRO A 103 5.59 -2.76 2.27
N VAL A 104 6.80 -2.32 2.59
CA VAL A 104 8.01 -2.64 1.81
C VAL A 104 8.29 -4.14 1.92
N ASP A 105 8.25 -4.64 3.16
CA ASP A 105 8.46 -6.04 3.54
C ASP A 105 7.41 -6.43 4.58
N SER A 106 6.69 -7.53 4.32
CA SER A 106 5.55 -7.97 5.13
C SER A 106 5.94 -8.44 6.54
N ALA A 107 7.13 -9.00 6.70
CA ALA A 107 7.65 -9.43 8.00
C ALA A 107 8.26 -8.26 8.77
N ALA A 108 9.06 -7.42 8.09
CA ALA A 108 9.74 -6.30 8.73
C ALA A 108 8.76 -5.23 9.26
N VAL A 109 7.62 -5.01 8.58
CA VAL A 109 6.63 -4.02 8.99
C VAL A 109 5.85 -4.40 10.25
N ALA A 110 5.87 -5.68 10.64
CA ALA A 110 5.10 -6.19 11.79
C ALA A 110 5.32 -5.38 13.07
N SER A 111 6.57 -5.04 13.38
CA SER A 111 6.88 -4.23 14.57
C SER A 111 6.32 -2.81 14.52
N ALA A 112 6.23 -2.22 13.32
CA ALA A 112 5.63 -0.90 13.14
C ALA A 112 4.10 -0.95 13.31
N VAL A 113 3.44 -2.04 12.82
CA VAL A 113 2.01 -2.28 13.07
C VAL A 113 1.75 -2.48 14.56
N GLU A 114 2.57 -3.28 15.26
CA GLU A 114 2.45 -3.48 16.71
C GLU A 114 2.64 -2.17 17.49
N ALA A 115 3.57 -1.31 17.06
CA ALA A 115 3.77 0.01 17.68
C ALA A 115 2.53 0.92 17.50
N ALA A 116 1.89 0.92 16.33
CA ALA A 116 0.65 1.63 16.10
C ALA A 116 -0.49 1.09 16.98
N ASN A 117 -0.63 -0.25 17.07
CA ASN A 117 -1.61 -0.89 17.93
C ASN A 117 -1.40 -0.53 19.41
N ALA A 118 -0.15 -0.53 19.89
CA ALA A 118 0.19 -0.13 21.26
C ALA A 118 -0.14 1.35 21.55
N ALA A 119 -0.07 2.20 20.54
CA ALA A 119 -0.50 3.61 20.61
C ALA A 119 -2.03 3.79 20.50
N GLY A 120 -2.79 2.70 20.29
CA GLY A 120 -4.23 2.74 20.09
C GLY A 120 -4.67 3.23 18.72
N ILE A 121 -3.77 3.24 17.73
CA ILE A 121 -4.04 3.65 16.36
C ILE A 121 -4.36 2.41 15.53
N PRO A 122 -5.58 2.30 14.94
CA PRO A 122 -5.95 1.20 14.08
C PRO A 122 -5.17 1.21 12.78
N VAL A 123 -4.90 0.02 12.23
CA VAL A 123 -4.12 -0.17 11.01
C VAL A 123 -4.97 -0.87 9.95
N ILE A 124 -4.92 -0.39 8.72
CA ILE A 124 -5.41 -1.05 7.52
C ILE A 124 -4.21 -1.26 6.58
N THR A 125 -4.05 -2.47 6.04
CA THR A 125 -3.01 -2.73 5.05
C THR A 125 -3.57 -2.64 3.63
N VAL A 126 -2.78 -2.09 2.70
CA VAL A 126 -3.15 -1.90 1.30
C VAL A 126 -2.16 -2.57 0.37
N ASP A 127 -2.66 -3.27 -0.66
CA ASP A 127 -1.92 -3.98 -1.69
C ASP A 127 -1.03 -5.13 -1.15
N ARG A 128 -0.28 -4.89 -0.08
CA ARG A 128 0.58 -5.89 0.59
C ARG A 128 0.16 -6.06 2.04
N SER A 129 0.23 -7.29 2.55
CA SER A 129 -0.14 -7.63 3.93
C SER A 129 1.02 -7.50 4.90
N SER A 130 0.71 -7.36 6.20
CA SER A 130 1.66 -7.53 7.30
C SER A 130 1.62 -8.96 7.84
N GLU A 131 2.77 -9.51 8.25
CA GLU A 131 2.86 -10.83 8.91
C GLU A 131 2.69 -10.75 10.43
N GLY A 132 2.44 -9.56 11.00
CA GLY A 132 2.21 -9.39 12.44
C GLY A 132 1.49 -8.10 12.77
N GLY A 133 1.11 -7.96 14.06
CA GLY A 133 0.26 -6.90 14.55
C GLY A 133 -1.23 -7.10 14.22
N GLU A 134 -2.08 -6.24 14.77
CA GLU A 134 -3.52 -6.27 14.52
C GLU A 134 -3.87 -5.36 13.35
N VAL A 135 -4.51 -5.93 12.33
CA VAL A 135 -4.95 -5.22 11.11
C VAL A 135 -6.47 -5.28 11.05
N VAL A 136 -7.12 -4.12 10.95
CA VAL A 136 -8.59 -3.98 10.85
C VAL A 136 -9.11 -4.56 9.55
N SER A 137 -8.42 -4.27 8.43
CA SER A 137 -8.80 -4.71 7.09
C SER A 137 -7.57 -4.79 6.20
N HIS A 138 -7.59 -5.69 5.23
CA HIS A 138 -6.63 -5.77 4.14
C HIS A 138 -7.33 -5.53 2.81
N ILE A 139 -6.86 -4.56 2.03
CA ILE A 139 -7.47 -4.15 0.76
C ILE A 139 -6.45 -4.34 -0.35
N ALA A 140 -6.69 -5.33 -1.21
CA ALA A 140 -5.76 -5.72 -2.27
C ALA A 140 -6.48 -6.48 -3.38
N SER A 141 -5.79 -6.66 -4.50
CA SER A 141 -6.17 -7.63 -5.52
C SER A 141 -5.91 -9.06 -5.04
N ASP A 142 -6.64 -10.04 -5.58
CA ASP A 142 -6.33 -11.46 -5.38
C ASP A 142 -5.09 -11.85 -6.20
N ASN A 143 -3.91 -11.67 -5.59
CA ASN A 143 -2.63 -11.89 -6.25
C ASN A 143 -2.40 -13.36 -6.64
N VAL A 144 -2.95 -14.33 -5.89
CA VAL A 144 -2.89 -15.75 -6.25
C VAL A 144 -3.70 -16.01 -7.52
N ALA A 145 -4.95 -15.54 -7.57
CA ALA A 145 -5.79 -15.66 -8.76
C ALA A 145 -5.16 -14.93 -9.97
N GLY A 146 -4.52 -13.79 -9.75
CA GLY A 146 -3.82 -13.05 -10.82
C GLY A 146 -2.63 -13.81 -11.37
N GLY A 147 -1.82 -14.45 -10.50
CA GLY A 147 -0.73 -15.33 -10.91
C GLY A 147 -1.22 -16.56 -11.67
N GLU A 148 -2.32 -17.18 -11.23
CA GLU A 148 -2.96 -18.28 -11.95
C GLU A 148 -3.41 -17.86 -13.35
N LEU A 149 -4.03 -16.69 -13.48
CA LEU A 149 -4.50 -16.13 -14.76
C LEU A 149 -3.33 -15.90 -15.72
N ALA A 150 -2.22 -15.33 -15.24
CA ALA A 150 -1.00 -15.15 -16.03
C ALA A 150 -0.42 -16.49 -16.49
N GLY A 151 -0.31 -17.48 -15.59
CA GLY A 151 0.23 -18.80 -15.90
C GLY A 151 -0.60 -19.57 -16.92
N GLN A 152 -1.92 -19.54 -16.79
CA GLN A 152 -2.86 -20.15 -17.75
C GLN A 152 -2.68 -19.53 -19.13
N TYR A 153 -2.70 -18.20 -19.22
CA TYR A 153 -2.57 -17.52 -20.51
C TYR A 153 -1.17 -17.69 -21.12
N LEU A 154 -0.09 -17.69 -20.33
CA LEU A 154 1.23 -17.99 -20.86
C LEU A 154 1.30 -19.40 -21.44
N THR A 155 0.69 -20.39 -20.78
CA THR A 155 0.62 -21.76 -21.26
C THR A 155 -0.12 -21.86 -22.60
N GLU A 156 -1.23 -21.12 -22.77
CA GLU A 156 -1.97 -21.05 -24.05
C GLU A 156 -1.09 -20.49 -25.18
N LEU A 157 -0.27 -19.48 -24.88
CA LEU A 157 0.56 -18.79 -25.88
C LEU A 157 1.75 -19.61 -26.35
N VAL A 158 2.45 -20.29 -25.41
CA VAL A 158 3.74 -20.93 -25.71
C VAL A 158 3.66 -22.46 -25.86
N GLY A 159 2.56 -23.05 -25.42
CA GLY A 159 2.32 -24.50 -25.50
C GLY A 159 2.99 -25.27 -24.39
N LYS A 160 2.61 -26.56 -24.28
CA LYS A 160 3.10 -27.46 -23.24
C LYS A 160 4.61 -27.70 -23.37
N ASP A 161 5.26 -27.94 -22.21
CA ASP A 161 6.68 -28.24 -22.06
C ASP A 161 7.61 -27.07 -22.50
N ALA A 162 7.06 -25.90 -22.83
CA ALA A 162 7.83 -24.74 -23.19
C ALA A 162 8.70 -24.24 -22.04
N LYS A 163 9.88 -23.68 -22.37
CA LYS A 163 10.82 -23.10 -21.41
C LYS A 163 10.46 -21.65 -21.16
N VAL A 164 10.18 -21.34 -19.91
CA VAL A 164 9.75 -19.99 -19.48
C VAL A 164 10.60 -19.47 -18.32
N VAL A 165 10.48 -18.20 -18.08
CA VAL A 165 11.17 -17.46 -17.00
C VAL A 165 10.13 -16.79 -16.10
N GLU A 166 10.42 -16.75 -14.81
CA GLU A 166 9.69 -15.98 -13.81
C GLU A 166 10.60 -14.86 -13.26
N LEU A 167 10.20 -13.60 -13.49
CA LEU A 167 10.82 -12.44 -12.89
C LEU A 167 10.04 -12.04 -11.63
N GLU A 168 10.64 -12.30 -10.47
CA GLU A 168 9.99 -12.06 -9.19
C GLU A 168 10.12 -10.61 -8.72
N GLY A 169 9.12 -10.15 -7.96
CA GLY A 169 9.18 -8.88 -7.24
C GLY A 169 10.08 -8.95 -6.01
N VAL A 170 9.92 -7.96 -5.11
CA VAL A 170 10.63 -7.89 -3.83
C VAL A 170 10.31 -9.13 -2.98
N ALA A 171 11.34 -9.85 -2.55
CA ALA A 171 11.20 -11.13 -1.87
C ALA A 171 10.37 -11.07 -0.57
N GLY A 172 10.43 -9.95 0.17
CA GLY A 172 9.63 -9.73 1.38
C GLY A 172 8.18 -9.31 1.13
N SER A 173 7.79 -9.06 -0.12
CA SER A 173 6.43 -8.63 -0.48
C SER A 173 5.46 -9.80 -0.55
N SER A 174 4.30 -9.71 0.14
CA SER A 174 3.22 -10.70 0.00
C SER A 174 2.73 -10.79 -1.44
N ALA A 175 2.57 -9.65 -2.14
CA ALA A 175 2.13 -9.62 -3.53
C ALA A 175 3.07 -10.42 -4.46
N ALA A 176 4.40 -10.36 -4.26
CA ALA A 176 5.34 -11.15 -5.03
C ALA A 176 5.19 -12.66 -4.75
N ARG A 177 5.05 -13.05 -3.48
CA ARG A 177 4.86 -14.45 -3.09
C ARG A 177 3.57 -15.02 -3.67
N ASP A 178 2.48 -14.29 -3.54
CA ASP A 178 1.15 -14.73 -3.95
C ASP A 178 1.05 -14.85 -5.47
N ARG A 179 1.60 -13.89 -6.24
CA ARG A 179 1.69 -13.98 -7.72
C ARG A 179 2.51 -15.18 -8.15
N GLY A 180 3.65 -15.41 -7.49
CA GLY A 180 4.49 -16.59 -7.73
C GLY A 180 3.79 -17.89 -7.37
N GLU A 181 3.05 -17.97 -6.25
CA GLU A 181 2.26 -19.14 -5.87
C GLU A 181 1.23 -19.48 -6.94
N GLY A 182 0.42 -18.50 -7.33
CA GLY A 182 -0.64 -18.68 -8.34
C GLY A 182 -0.07 -19.10 -9.70
N PHE A 183 0.99 -18.43 -10.16
CA PHE A 183 1.66 -18.75 -11.41
C PHE A 183 2.19 -20.18 -11.41
N ASN A 184 2.99 -20.56 -10.40
CA ASN A 184 3.61 -21.89 -10.32
C ASN A 184 2.56 -23.00 -10.19
N LYS A 185 1.44 -22.75 -9.50
CA LYS A 185 0.31 -23.68 -9.43
C LYS A 185 -0.34 -23.88 -10.80
N ALA A 186 -0.57 -22.82 -11.55
CA ALA A 186 -1.22 -22.88 -12.87
C ALA A 186 -0.37 -23.62 -13.91
N ILE A 187 0.95 -23.43 -13.88
CA ILE A 187 1.87 -24.01 -14.86
C ILE A 187 2.39 -25.39 -14.49
N ALA A 188 2.05 -25.93 -13.31
CA ALA A 188 2.56 -27.21 -12.83
C ALA A 188 2.29 -28.35 -13.82
N GLY A 189 3.36 -29.01 -14.31
CA GLY A 189 3.28 -30.08 -15.33
C GLY A 189 2.86 -29.59 -16.73
N GLN A 190 2.84 -28.31 -16.96
CA GLN A 190 2.55 -27.66 -18.25
C GLN A 190 3.78 -26.96 -18.82
N LEU A 191 4.50 -26.17 -18.04
CA LEU A 191 5.64 -25.38 -18.48
C LEU A 191 6.90 -25.75 -17.68
N ASN A 192 8.08 -25.45 -18.24
CA ASN A 192 9.38 -25.63 -17.61
C ASN A 192 9.97 -24.26 -17.23
N VAL A 193 9.93 -23.89 -15.95
CA VAL A 193 10.62 -22.67 -15.45
C VAL A 193 12.13 -22.96 -15.41
N VAL A 194 12.87 -22.38 -16.36
CA VAL A 194 14.32 -22.57 -16.49
C VAL A 194 15.13 -21.51 -15.72
N ALA A 195 14.52 -20.40 -15.38
CA ALA A 195 15.10 -19.38 -14.53
C ALA A 195 13.99 -18.68 -13.73
N LYS A 196 14.29 -18.42 -12.46
CA LYS A 196 13.45 -17.69 -11.53
C LYS A 196 14.36 -16.74 -10.75
N GLN A 197 14.22 -15.43 -10.94
CA GLN A 197 15.08 -14.43 -10.35
C GLN A 197 14.29 -13.18 -9.98
N THR A 198 14.64 -12.57 -8.84
CA THR A 198 14.08 -11.29 -8.47
C THR A 198 14.65 -10.15 -9.32
N ALA A 199 13.79 -9.23 -9.71
CA ALA A 199 14.13 -7.94 -10.30
C ALA A 199 13.40 -6.79 -9.54
N ASN A 200 13.00 -7.05 -8.28
CA ASN A 200 12.57 -6.10 -7.26
C ASN A 200 11.48 -5.11 -7.70
N PHE A 201 10.58 -5.51 -8.60
CA PHE A 201 9.56 -4.63 -9.19
C PHE A 201 10.13 -3.42 -9.95
N ASN A 202 11.39 -3.50 -10.39
CA ASN A 202 12.15 -2.39 -10.97
C ASN A 202 12.46 -2.64 -12.46
N ARG A 203 12.22 -1.62 -13.32
CA ARG A 203 12.41 -1.70 -14.78
C ARG A 203 13.87 -1.96 -15.17
N ALA A 204 14.81 -1.22 -14.57
CA ALA A 204 16.23 -1.36 -14.90
C ALA A 204 16.79 -2.72 -14.44
N GLU A 205 16.33 -3.23 -13.31
CA GLU A 205 16.67 -4.57 -12.85
C GLU A 205 16.02 -5.63 -13.74
N GLY A 206 14.78 -5.45 -14.17
CA GLY A 206 14.09 -6.31 -15.15
C GLY A 206 14.89 -6.45 -16.44
N LEU A 207 15.42 -5.34 -16.98
CA LEU A 207 16.32 -5.35 -18.14
C LEU A 207 17.58 -6.17 -17.85
N THR A 208 18.32 -5.82 -16.80
CA THR A 208 19.61 -6.46 -16.47
C THR A 208 19.48 -7.95 -16.18
N VAL A 209 18.46 -8.34 -15.41
CA VAL A 209 18.19 -9.74 -15.07
C VAL A 209 17.83 -10.53 -16.33
N MET A 210 16.97 -9.96 -17.19
CA MET A 210 16.58 -10.65 -18.43
C MET A 210 17.73 -10.80 -19.41
N GLU A 211 18.62 -9.82 -19.55
CA GLU A 211 19.83 -9.92 -20.36
C GLU A 211 20.69 -11.13 -19.93
N ASN A 212 20.91 -11.27 -18.61
CA ASN A 212 21.68 -12.39 -18.05
C ASN A 212 20.97 -13.74 -18.29
N ILE A 213 19.66 -13.78 -18.12
CA ILE A 213 18.87 -15.00 -18.34
C ILE A 213 18.94 -15.43 -19.80
N LEU A 214 18.82 -14.51 -20.75
CA LEU A 214 18.88 -14.80 -22.20
C LEU A 214 20.23 -15.34 -22.65
N GLN A 215 21.32 -14.94 -22.01
CA GLN A 215 22.65 -15.49 -22.27
C GLN A 215 22.75 -16.95 -21.80
N ALA A 216 22.20 -17.25 -20.62
CA ALA A 216 22.25 -18.57 -20.03
C ALA A 216 21.22 -19.56 -20.63
N ASN A 217 20.06 -19.03 -21.06
CA ASN A 217 18.90 -19.81 -21.52
C ASN A 217 18.42 -19.29 -22.89
N PRO A 218 19.16 -19.62 -23.98
CA PRO A 218 18.88 -19.03 -25.31
C PRO A 218 17.57 -19.52 -25.95
N ASP A 219 16.93 -20.55 -25.42
CA ASP A 219 15.75 -21.22 -25.94
C ASP A 219 14.45 -20.91 -25.12
N VAL A 220 14.49 -19.89 -24.27
CA VAL A 220 13.31 -19.36 -23.58
C VAL A 220 12.33 -18.76 -24.59
N VAL A 221 11.05 -19.04 -24.40
CA VAL A 221 9.96 -18.57 -25.29
C VAL A 221 8.87 -17.80 -24.55
N GLY A 222 8.92 -17.73 -23.21
CA GLY A 222 7.94 -17.00 -22.42
C GLY A 222 8.51 -16.43 -21.13
N VAL A 223 7.94 -15.33 -20.67
CA VAL A 223 8.27 -14.65 -19.41
C VAL A 223 6.99 -14.25 -18.69
N PHE A 224 6.89 -14.60 -17.42
CA PHE A 224 5.99 -13.94 -16.51
C PHE A 224 6.81 -13.01 -15.60
N ALA A 225 6.50 -11.74 -15.60
CA ALA A 225 7.03 -10.76 -14.67
C ALA A 225 5.95 -10.38 -13.65
N HIS A 226 6.31 -10.37 -12.37
CA HIS A 226 5.37 -10.07 -11.29
C HIS A 226 4.85 -8.63 -11.31
N ASN A 227 5.40 -7.74 -12.15
CA ASN A 227 4.81 -6.45 -12.48
C ASN A 227 5.24 -5.94 -13.86
N ASP A 228 4.58 -4.88 -14.31
CA ASP A 228 4.79 -4.28 -15.62
C ASP A 228 6.17 -3.60 -15.74
N GLU A 229 6.67 -2.99 -14.68
CA GLU A 229 7.99 -2.36 -14.72
C GLU A 229 9.08 -3.38 -15.08
N MET A 230 9.08 -4.54 -14.42
CA MET A 230 10.01 -5.62 -14.78
C MET A 230 9.73 -6.17 -16.19
N ALA A 231 8.44 -6.32 -16.57
CA ALA A 231 8.07 -6.79 -17.90
C ALA A 231 8.57 -5.85 -19.00
N LEU A 232 8.42 -4.54 -18.82
CA LEU A 232 8.91 -3.52 -19.76
C LEU A 232 10.44 -3.55 -19.87
N GLY A 233 11.14 -3.69 -18.74
CA GLY A 233 12.60 -3.89 -18.76
C GLY A 233 13.01 -5.17 -19.49
N ALA A 234 12.30 -6.28 -19.25
CA ALA A 234 12.55 -7.54 -19.95
C ALA A 234 12.31 -7.42 -21.48
N LEU A 235 11.28 -6.66 -21.90
CA LEU A 235 11.02 -6.39 -23.32
C LEU A 235 12.19 -5.67 -24.02
N GLU A 236 12.88 -4.78 -23.35
CA GLU A 236 14.06 -4.09 -23.88
C GLU A 236 15.19 -5.11 -24.15
N ALA A 237 15.48 -6.00 -23.21
CA ALA A 237 16.47 -7.09 -23.37
C ALA A 237 16.09 -8.06 -24.50
N ILE A 238 14.81 -8.41 -24.58
CA ILE A 238 14.26 -9.32 -25.61
C ILE A 238 14.40 -8.66 -26.99
N ALA A 239 14.01 -7.40 -27.13
CA ALA A 239 14.14 -6.67 -28.39
C ALA A 239 15.60 -6.59 -28.86
N ALA A 240 16.55 -6.31 -27.94
CA ALA A 240 17.96 -6.28 -28.26
C ALA A 240 18.51 -7.67 -28.70
N SER A 241 17.92 -8.75 -28.20
CA SER A 241 18.31 -10.13 -28.55
C SER A 241 17.77 -10.59 -29.92
N GLY A 242 16.76 -9.90 -30.47
CA GLY A 242 16.08 -10.26 -31.71
C GLY A 242 15.21 -11.52 -31.60
N LYS A 243 14.87 -11.98 -30.41
CA LYS A 243 14.05 -13.17 -30.16
C LYS A 243 12.55 -12.84 -30.09
N ASP A 244 11.69 -13.80 -30.46
CA ASP A 244 10.24 -13.73 -30.22
C ASP A 244 9.92 -14.48 -28.91
N ILE A 245 9.73 -13.74 -27.83
CA ILE A 245 9.42 -14.26 -26.51
C ILE A 245 8.14 -13.58 -26.02
N LYS A 246 7.18 -14.37 -25.57
CA LYS A 246 5.91 -13.87 -25.05
C LYS A 246 6.10 -13.37 -23.62
N VAL A 247 5.76 -12.13 -23.37
CA VAL A 247 5.88 -11.50 -22.04
C VAL A 247 4.50 -11.18 -21.49
N ILE A 248 4.26 -11.61 -20.25
CA ILE A 248 3.09 -11.25 -19.47
C ILE A 248 3.54 -10.43 -18.26
N GLY A 249 2.93 -9.25 -18.09
CA GLY A 249 3.12 -8.36 -16.96
C GLY A 249 1.97 -8.44 -15.95
N PHE A 250 1.97 -7.51 -15.01
CA PHE A 250 0.96 -7.35 -13.98
C PHE A 250 0.89 -5.87 -13.60
N ASP A 251 -0.28 -5.27 -13.43
CA ASP A 251 -0.68 -3.93 -13.03
C ASP A 251 -1.53 -3.21 -14.08
N ALA A 252 -1.29 -3.44 -15.38
CA ALA A 252 -1.83 -2.71 -16.52
C ALA A 252 -1.52 -1.20 -16.47
N THR A 253 -0.25 -0.87 -16.22
CA THR A 253 0.24 0.51 -16.34
C THR A 253 0.06 1.04 -17.75
N ASP A 254 0.02 2.36 -17.93
CA ASP A 254 -0.18 2.97 -19.25
C ASP A 254 0.87 2.52 -20.27
N ASP A 255 2.15 2.42 -19.85
CA ASP A 255 3.24 1.93 -20.71
C ASP A 255 3.02 0.46 -21.11
N ALA A 256 2.58 -0.39 -20.17
CA ALA A 256 2.31 -1.81 -20.46
C ALA A 256 1.08 -1.98 -21.37
N GLN A 257 0.01 -1.23 -21.13
CA GLN A 257 -1.15 -1.23 -22.02
C GLN A 257 -0.76 -0.76 -23.45
N ALA A 258 0.09 0.25 -23.55
CA ALA A 258 0.63 0.70 -24.84
C ALA A 258 1.46 -0.41 -25.51
N ALA A 259 2.28 -1.15 -24.75
CA ALA A 259 3.06 -2.28 -25.25
C ALA A 259 2.17 -3.46 -25.70
N VAL A 260 1.10 -3.77 -24.96
CA VAL A 260 0.09 -4.76 -25.38
C VAL A 260 -0.58 -4.33 -26.68
N LYS A 261 -1.03 -3.09 -26.75
CA LYS A 261 -1.66 -2.55 -27.98
C LYS A 261 -0.71 -2.54 -29.17
N ALA A 262 0.58 -2.33 -28.94
CA ALA A 262 1.61 -2.39 -29.98
C ALA A 262 1.99 -3.84 -30.38
N GLY A 263 1.54 -4.86 -29.63
CA GLY A 263 1.85 -6.28 -29.85
C GLY A 263 3.27 -6.65 -29.40
N THR A 264 3.98 -5.81 -28.62
CA THR A 264 5.30 -6.11 -28.08
C THR A 264 5.21 -6.84 -26.73
N MET A 265 4.15 -6.61 -25.96
CA MET A 265 3.78 -7.38 -24.77
C MET A 265 2.57 -8.25 -25.10
N ALA A 266 2.54 -9.50 -24.63
CA ALA A 266 1.45 -10.42 -24.93
C ALA A 266 0.19 -10.12 -24.10
N ALA A 267 0.36 -9.75 -22.83
CA ALA A 267 -0.71 -9.38 -21.91
C ALA A 267 -0.17 -8.73 -20.64
N THR A 268 -1.06 -8.10 -19.88
CA THR A 268 -0.84 -7.72 -18.50
C THR A 268 -2.09 -8.02 -17.66
N VAL A 269 -1.91 -8.46 -16.40
CA VAL A 269 -3.01 -8.65 -15.46
C VAL A 269 -3.31 -7.29 -14.80
N ALA A 270 -4.43 -6.71 -15.14
CA ALA A 270 -4.83 -5.40 -14.65
C ALA A 270 -5.24 -5.45 -13.19
N GLN A 271 -4.65 -4.57 -12.40
CA GLN A 271 -5.11 -4.16 -11.09
C GLN A 271 -5.86 -2.82 -11.20
N LYS A 272 -6.52 -2.41 -10.11
CA LYS A 272 -7.23 -1.13 -10.01
C LYS A 272 -6.67 -0.32 -8.84
N PRO A 273 -5.45 0.23 -8.95
CA PRO A 273 -4.78 0.91 -7.84
C PRO A 273 -5.56 2.11 -7.29
N GLU A 274 -6.21 2.91 -8.15
CA GLU A 274 -7.08 4.01 -7.73
C GLU A 274 -8.24 3.52 -6.85
N GLU A 275 -8.86 2.37 -7.22
CA GLU A 275 -9.93 1.75 -6.45
C GLU A 275 -9.42 1.22 -5.10
N ILE A 276 -8.22 0.62 -5.07
CA ILE A 276 -7.57 0.17 -3.83
C ILE A 276 -7.40 1.35 -2.87
N GLY A 277 -6.81 2.44 -3.33
CA GLY A 277 -6.59 3.65 -2.53
C GLY A 277 -7.91 4.27 -2.04
N SER A 278 -8.90 4.37 -2.93
CA SER A 278 -10.23 4.88 -2.62
C SER A 278 -10.94 4.05 -1.55
N LYS A 279 -10.98 2.72 -1.72
CA LYS A 279 -11.60 1.79 -0.76
C LYS A 279 -10.89 1.81 0.60
N ALA A 280 -9.57 2.00 0.60
CA ALA A 280 -8.81 2.09 1.86
C ALA A 280 -9.23 3.31 2.70
N ILE A 281 -9.41 4.46 2.07
CA ILE A 281 -9.91 5.66 2.74
C ILE A 281 -11.38 5.49 3.16
N GLU A 282 -12.22 4.88 2.33
CA GLU A 282 -13.61 4.58 2.71
C GLU A 282 -13.68 3.71 3.96
N ALA A 283 -12.94 2.60 3.97
CA ALA A 283 -12.86 1.67 5.09
C ALA A 283 -12.32 2.37 6.36
N ALA A 284 -11.29 3.20 6.21
CA ALA A 284 -10.74 3.97 7.32
C ALA A 284 -11.77 4.92 7.94
N VAL A 285 -12.50 5.67 7.12
CA VAL A 285 -13.53 6.60 7.60
C VAL A 285 -14.72 5.85 8.22
N GLN A 286 -15.16 4.73 7.65
CA GLN A 286 -16.21 3.88 8.21
C GLN A 286 -15.81 3.36 9.59
N TYR A 287 -14.60 2.79 9.71
CA TYR A 287 -14.09 2.27 10.98
C TYR A 287 -14.02 3.37 12.05
N LEU A 288 -13.51 4.55 11.72
CA LEU A 288 -13.40 5.69 12.64
C LEU A 288 -14.77 6.25 13.07
N LYS A 289 -15.83 6.02 12.30
CA LYS A 289 -17.22 6.32 12.67
C LYS A 289 -17.88 5.23 13.54
N GLY A 290 -17.17 4.13 13.80
CA GLY A 290 -17.70 2.98 14.57
C GLY A 290 -18.54 2.03 13.74
N GLU A 291 -18.43 2.07 12.42
CA GLU A 291 -19.08 1.13 11.51
C GLU A 291 -18.23 -0.15 11.37
N THR A 292 -18.86 -1.26 11.02
CA THR A 292 -18.15 -2.51 10.76
C THR A 292 -17.48 -2.47 9.39
N VAL A 293 -16.22 -2.90 9.33
CA VAL A 293 -15.45 -3.05 8.11
C VAL A 293 -15.07 -4.53 7.95
N ASP A 294 -15.17 -5.04 6.73
CA ASP A 294 -14.75 -6.42 6.42
C ASP A 294 -13.24 -6.58 6.60
N ALA A 295 -12.82 -7.71 7.17
CA ALA A 295 -11.39 -7.98 7.40
C ALA A 295 -10.56 -8.08 6.10
N SER A 296 -11.21 -8.36 4.96
CA SER A 296 -10.59 -8.38 3.65
C SER A 296 -11.55 -7.80 2.63
N ILE A 297 -11.06 -6.85 1.83
CA ILE A 297 -11.82 -6.19 0.77
C ILE A 297 -11.07 -6.43 -0.56
N PRO A 298 -11.46 -7.45 -1.34
CA PRO A 298 -10.82 -7.74 -2.62
C PRO A 298 -11.17 -6.70 -3.67
N VAL A 299 -10.20 -6.43 -4.55
CA VAL A 299 -10.37 -5.63 -5.76
C VAL A 299 -10.16 -6.52 -6.97
N GLU A 300 -11.10 -6.45 -7.92
CA GLU A 300 -11.14 -7.34 -9.08
C GLU A 300 -9.93 -7.15 -10.01
N LEU A 301 -9.54 -8.27 -10.64
CA LEU A 301 -8.50 -8.35 -11.65
C LEU A 301 -9.11 -8.58 -13.04
N GLU A 302 -8.39 -8.13 -14.07
CA GLU A 302 -8.74 -8.35 -15.49
C GLU A 302 -7.49 -8.66 -16.30
N LEU A 303 -7.58 -9.55 -17.30
CA LEU A 303 -6.48 -9.79 -18.25
C LEU A 303 -6.63 -8.89 -19.48
N ILE A 304 -5.69 -7.98 -19.67
CA ILE A 304 -5.57 -7.12 -20.85
C ILE A 304 -4.65 -7.80 -21.87
N LYS A 305 -5.17 -8.03 -23.12
CA LYS A 305 -4.47 -8.74 -24.18
C LYS A 305 -4.82 -8.19 -25.58
#